data_fa7b862164f7b08d5c99ad91ff31906d
#
_entry.id   fa7b862164f7b08d5c99ad91ff31906d
#
_cell.length_a   1.000
_cell.length_b   1.000
_cell.length_c   1.000
_cell.angle_alpha   90.00
_cell.angle_beta   90.00
_cell.angle_gamma   90.00
#
_symmetry.space_group_name_H-M   'P 1'
#
loop_
_entity.id
_entity.type
_entity.pdbx_description
1 polymer ?
#
loop_
_entity_poly.entity_id
_entity_poly.type
_entity_poly.pdbx_seq_one_letter_code
_entity_poly.pdbx_strand_id
1 'polypeptide(L)'
;MKDNHLWRTFWSIQVPNKIKNLVWRACRNSLPTKGNLVRHTIIDNPICDRFKQIPESSLHALWSCRELDVVWEDDSQWQCRRTRTFVDFEELLSWLITNQQDLELFSTSTWLIWTQSNQVCLNKPSISSHLLAATAKELVAEFAQTIPLPPYPHLAANSTQTRWRPPTQGMVKINCDGATFRDQKKYGIDVVIREDNGMVLASMSKQLPQLYSALEVEAMAASTALSFASQLGFHWAILESDSLTLATALRNNSTFLSPNGLLMEDIKFHASFFIQLLYSHVKREGNKVAHKLTRHALCISNFSIFRCG
;
A
#
# COMPACT_ATOMS: atom_id res chain seq x y z
N MET A 1 -3.70 10.59 -18.67
CA MET A 1 -4.87 9.67 -18.78
C MET A 1 -4.52 8.18 -18.99
N LYS A 2 -3.29 7.81 -19.38
CA LYS A 2 -2.87 6.39 -19.52
C LYS A 2 -2.64 5.67 -18.17
N ASP A 3 -2.23 6.39 -17.13
CA ASP A 3 -1.88 5.79 -15.82
C ASP A 3 -3.06 5.13 -15.08
N ASN A 4 -4.27 5.61 -15.31
CA ASN A 4 -5.44 5.16 -14.53
C ASN A 4 -5.91 3.74 -14.92
N HIS A 5 -5.73 3.33 -16.20
CA HIS A 5 -6.14 1.99 -16.65
C HIS A 5 -5.16 0.92 -16.15
N LEU A 6 -3.85 1.18 -16.26
CA LEU A 6 -2.79 0.28 -15.79
C LEU A 6 -3.00 -0.09 -14.32
N TRP A 7 -3.10 0.92 -13.47
CA TRP A 7 -3.26 0.71 -12.03
C TRP A 7 -4.59 0.08 -11.67
N ARG A 8 -5.68 0.46 -12.33
CA ARG A 8 -6.98 -0.16 -12.10
C ARG A 8 -6.96 -1.66 -12.40
N THR A 9 -6.35 -2.07 -13.50
CA THR A 9 -6.21 -3.48 -13.87
C THR A 9 -5.28 -4.19 -12.88
N PHE A 10 -4.12 -3.61 -12.57
CA PHE A 10 -3.16 -4.23 -11.66
C PHE A 10 -3.75 -4.44 -10.26
N TRP A 11 -4.45 -3.44 -9.71
CA TRP A 11 -5.03 -3.55 -8.37
C TRP A 11 -6.21 -4.53 -8.28
N SER A 12 -6.80 -4.92 -9.39
CA SER A 12 -7.91 -5.91 -9.41
C SER A 12 -7.46 -7.36 -9.31
N ILE A 13 -6.16 -7.67 -9.51
CA ILE A 13 -5.64 -9.05 -9.43
C ILE A 13 -5.84 -9.67 -8.04
N GLN A 14 -5.99 -11.00 -8.01
CA GLN A 14 -6.33 -11.73 -6.79
C GLN A 14 -5.07 -12.27 -6.08
N VAL A 15 -4.27 -11.35 -5.52
CA VAL A 15 -3.09 -11.67 -4.69
C VAL A 15 -3.07 -10.78 -3.44
N PRO A 16 -2.39 -11.19 -2.35
CA PRO A 16 -2.25 -10.39 -1.14
C PRO A 16 -1.68 -8.98 -1.40
N ASN A 17 -2.14 -8.01 -0.63
CA ASN A 17 -1.73 -6.61 -0.78
C ASN A 17 -0.21 -6.40 -0.67
N LYS A 18 0.50 -7.20 0.15
CA LYS A 18 1.97 -7.14 0.26
C LYS A 18 2.66 -7.40 -1.09
N ILE A 19 2.10 -8.29 -1.92
CA ILE A 19 2.60 -8.60 -3.26
C ILE A 19 2.34 -7.42 -4.20
N LYS A 20 1.10 -6.88 -4.20
CA LYS A 20 0.74 -5.69 -4.99
C LYS A 20 1.63 -4.49 -4.65
N ASN A 21 1.87 -4.27 -3.36
CA ASN A 21 2.74 -3.20 -2.89
C ASN A 21 4.18 -3.33 -3.40
N LEU A 22 4.73 -4.53 -3.40
CA LEU A 22 6.08 -4.75 -3.91
C LEU A 22 6.18 -4.34 -5.39
N VAL A 23 5.26 -4.83 -6.22
CA VAL A 23 5.23 -4.53 -7.66
C VAL A 23 5.03 -3.02 -7.89
N TRP A 24 4.12 -2.38 -7.15
CA TRP A 24 3.94 -0.94 -7.21
C TRP A 24 5.23 -0.17 -6.85
N ARG A 25 5.92 -0.59 -5.78
CA ARG A 25 7.21 0.00 -5.39
C ARG A 25 8.30 -0.21 -6.44
N ALA A 26 8.30 -1.37 -7.11
CA ALA A 26 9.23 -1.66 -8.21
C ALA A 26 9.00 -0.69 -9.38
N CYS A 27 7.74 -0.45 -9.78
CA CYS A 27 7.38 0.52 -10.81
C CYS A 27 7.77 1.96 -10.42
N ARG A 28 7.63 2.32 -9.15
CA ARG A 28 8.04 3.65 -8.64
C ARG A 28 9.53 3.76 -8.33
N ASN A 29 10.31 2.74 -8.69
CA ASN A 29 11.74 2.65 -8.40
C ASN A 29 12.07 2.98 -6.93
N SER A 30 11.22 2.52 -6.01
CA SER A 30 11.31 2.79 -4.56
C SER A 30 11.69 1.56 -3.72
N LEU A 31 12.08 0.46 -4.36
CA LEU A 31 12.68 -0.68 -3.67
C LEU A 31 14.11 -0.34 -3.24
N PRO A 32 14.58 -0.88 -2.10
CA PRO A 32 15.97 -0.71 -1.65
C PRO A 32 16.94 -1.61 -2.44
N THR A 33 16.95 -1.46 -3.77
CA THR A 33 17.93 -2.08 -4.65
C THR A 33 19.28 -1.43 -4.43
N LYS A 34 20.39 -2.11 -4.75
CA LYS A 34 21.72 -1.55 -4.59
C LYS A 34 21.90 -0.23 -5.33
N GLY A 35 21.36 -0.09 -6.54
CA GLY A 35 21.37 1.17 -7.27
C GLY A 35 20.67 2.30 -6.51
N ASN A 36 19.53 2.01 -5.86
CA ASN A 36 18.82 2.98 -5.04
C ASN A 36 19.56 3.28 -3.73
N LEU A 37 20.16 2.27 -3.10
CA LEU A 37 20.93 2.46 -1.87
C LEU A 37 22.19 3.31 -2.11
N VAL A 38 22.88 3.13 -3.25
CA VAL A 38 24.00 4.01 -3.65
C VAL A 38 23.51 5.43 -3.88
N ARG A 39 22.38 5.62 -4.59
CA ARG A 39 21.81 6.96 -4.82
C ARG A 39 21.45 7.69 -3.52
N HIS A 40 21.15 6.95 -2.47
CA HIS A 40 20.88 7.49 -1.13
C HIS A 40 22.12 7.46 -0.20
N THR A 41 23.31 7.21 -0.75
CA THR A 41 24.59 7.19 0.00
C THR A 41 24.62 6.22 1.18
N ILE A 42 23.89 5.10 1.08
CA ILE A 42 23.82 4.07 2.12
C ILE A 42 24.92 3.02 1.90
N ILE A 43 25.24 2.72 0.65
CA ILE A 43 26.32 1.82 0.23
C ILE A 43 27.06 2.42 -0.96
N ASP A 44 28.27 1.94 -1.26
CA ASP A 44 29.10 2.47 -2.37
C ASP A 44 29.02 1.62 -3.64
N ASN A 45 28.67 0.34 -3.53
CA ASN A 45 28.68 -0.59 -4.65
C ASN A 45 27.26 -0.87 -5.17
N PRO A 46 26.91 -0.42 -6.41
CA PRO A 46 25.60 -0.65 -7.01
C PRO A 46 25.43 -2.04 -7.65
N ILE A 47 26.51 -2.83 -7.75
CA ILE A 47 26.55 -4.07 -8.54
C ILE A 47 25.69 -5.17 -7.90
N CYS A 48 24.86 -5.82 -8.73
CA CYS A 48 24.01 -6.94 -8.35
C CYS A 48 24.82 -8.10 -7.74
N ASP A 49 24.39 -8.61 -6.59
CA ASP A 49 25.08 -9.70 -5.90
C ASP A 49 24.95 -11.05 -6.62
N ARG A 50 23.88 -11.24 -7.39
CA ARG A 50 23.65 -12.47 -8.16
C ARG A 50 24.55 -12.51 -9.39
N PHE A 51 24.41 -11.57 -10.29
CA PHE A 51 25.11 -11.55 -11.59
C PHE A 51 26.49 -10.91 -11.56
N LYS A 52 26.77 -10.03 -10.57
CA LYS A 52 28.08 -9.38 -10.30
C LYS A 52 28.70 -8.56 -11.45
N GLN A 53 27.90 -8.15 -12.43
CA GLN A 53 28.39 -7.39 -13.60
C GLN A 53 27.63 -6.11 -13.87
N ILE A 54 26.38 -6.01 -13.44
CA ILE A 54 25.46 -4.92 -13.80
C ILE A 54 24.92 -4.26 -12.52
N PRO A 55 24.77 -2.92 -12.51
CA PRO A 55 24.08 -2.22 -11.43
C PRO A 55 22.66 -2.75 -11.21
N GLU A 56 22.28 -2.91 -9.95
CA GLU A 56 21.00 -3.46 -9.57
C GLU A 56 19.92 -2.38 -9.57
N SER A 57 19.11 -2.34 -10.61
CA SER A 57 17.83 -1.61 -10.67
C SER A 57 16.67 -2.53 -10.26
N SER A 58 15.45 -1.96 -10.04
CA SER A 58 14.26 -2.78 -9.80
C SER A 58 13.99 -3.78 -10.94
N LEU A 59 14.15 -3.32 -12.19
CA LEU A 59 14.00 -4.19 -13.36
C LEU A 59 15.05 -5.30 -13.38
N HIS A 60 16.32 -4.97 -13.07
CA HIS A 60 17.39 -5.98 -13.03
C HIS A 60 17.16 -7.00 -11.91
N ALA A 61 16.90 -6.53 -10.70
CA ALA A 61 16.75 -7.39 -9.51
C ALA A 61 15.61 -8.40 -9.63
N LEU A 62 14.55 -8.06 -10.36
CA LEU A 62 13.30 -8.82 -10.40
C LEU A 62 13.00 -9.49 -11.73
N TRP A 63 13.61 -9.02 -12.83
CA TRP A 63 13.29 -9.51 -14.18
C TRP A 63 14.52 -9.81 -15.02
N SER A 64 15.39 -8.84 -15.32
CA SER A 64 16.40 -8.98 -16.37
C SER A 64 17.73 -9.62 -15.94
N CYS A 65 17.92 -9.93 -14.65
CA CYS A 65 19.09 -10.64 -14.17
C CYS A 65 19.15 -12.07 -14.74
N ARG A 66 20.27 -12.45 -15.35
CA ARG A 66 20.45 -13.81 -15.95
C ARG A 66 20.33 -14.92 -14.92
N GLU A 67 20.73 -14.68 -13.68
CA GLU A 67 20.58 -15.67 -12.60
C GLU A 67 19.11 -15.97 -12.24
N LEU A 68 18.16 -15.21 -12.80
CA LEU A 68 16.73 -15.46 -12.70
C LEU A 68 16.16 -16.25 -13.89
N ASP A 69 16.98 -16.66 -14.86
CA ASP A 69 16.54 -17.49 -15.99
C ASP A 69 15.87 -18.77 -15.49
N VAL A 70 16.44 -19.37 -14.45
CA VAL A 70 15.88 -20.56 -13.79
C VAL A 70 14.47 -20.37 -13.24
N VAL A 71 14.06 -19.16 -12.93
CA VAL A 71 12.70 -18.85 -12.42
C VAL A 71 11.74 -18.55 -13.57
N TRP A 72 12.19 -17.77 -14.55
CA TRP A 72 11.32 -17.22 -15.59
C TRP A 72 11.22 -18.12 -16.83
N GLU A 73 12.19 -19.00 -17.09
CA GLU A 73 12.19 -19.88 -18.25
C GLU A 73 11.35 -21.15 -18.08
N ASP A 74 10.92 -21.44 -16.84
CA ASP A 74 10.07 -22.58 -16.52
C ASP A 74 8.64 -22.46 -17.11
N ASP A 75 8.28 -21.27 -17.60
CA ASP A 75 6.97 -21.02 -18.17
C ASP A 75 7.05 -20.30 -19.53
N SER A 76 6.38 -20.87 -20.54
CA SER A 76 6.40 -20.36 -21.91
C SER A 76 5.84 -18.94 -22.07
N GLN A 77 5.00 -18.47 -21.16
CA GLN A 77 4.45 -17.12 -21.20
C GLN A 77 5.53 -16.03 -21.02
N TRP A 78 6.69 -16.37 -20.42
CA TRP A 78 7.79 -15.41 -20.19
C TRP A 78 8.84 -15.39 -21.32
N GLN A 79 8.58 -16.01 -22.47
CA GLN A 79 9.51 -16.00 -23.62
C GLN A 79 9.86 -14.60 -24.12
N CYS A 80 8.99 -13.61 -23.89
CA CYS A 80 9.25 -12.20 -24.17
C CYS A 80 10.53 -11.68 -23.49
N ARG A 81 10.95 -12.29 -22.38
CA ARG A 81 12.16 -11.94 -21.65
C ARG A 81 13.44 -12.10 -22.49
N ARG A 82 13.45 -13.04 -23.44
CA ARG A 82 14.57 -13.28 -24.37
C ARG A 82 14.56 -12.33 -25.58
N THR A 83 13.40 -11.84 -25.97
CA THR A 83 13.19 -11.12 -27.22
C THR A 83 12.93 -9.64 -27.03
N ARG A 84 12.63 -9.19 -25.80
CA ARG A 84 12.31 -7.80 -25.48
C ARG A 84 13.18 -7.26 -24.36
N THR A 85 13.52 -5.97 -24.50
CA THR A 85 14.13 -5.17 -23.44
C THR A 85 13.13 -4.09 -23.03
N PHE A 86 13.10 -3.79 -21.74
CA PHE A 86 12.26 -2.74 -21.15
C PHE A 86 13.15 -1.69 -20.51
N VAL A 87 12.72 -0.44 -20.53
CA VAL A 87 13.45 0.68 -19.95
C VAL A 87 13.39 0.62 -18.43
N ASP A 88 12.21 0.31 -17.89
CA ASP A 88 11.97 0.23 -16.46
C ASP A 88 10.91 -0.84 -16.13
N PHE A 89 10.62 -0.98 -14.84
CA PHE A 89 9.68 -1.98 -14.36
C PHE A 89 8.21 -1.61 -14.64
N GLU A 90 7.89 -0.32 -14.78
CA GLU A 90 6.54 0.16 -15.12
C GLU A 90 6.22 -0.15 -16.60
N GLU A 91 7.17 0.02 -17.50
CA GLU A 91 7.03 -0.37 -18.90
C GLU A 91 6.80 -1.88 -19.04
N LEU A 92 7.56 -2.70 -18.31
CA LEU A 92 7.35 -4.15 -18.25
C LEU A 92 5.93 -4.49 -17.80
N LEU A 93 5.47 -3.92 -16.69
CA LEU A 93 4.12 -4.17 -16.17
C LEU A 93 3.05 -3.73 -17.17
N SER A 94 3.22 -2.57 -17.79
CA SER A 94 2.30 -2.06 -18.83
C SER A 94 2.20 -3.02 -20.02
N TRP A 95 3.33 -3.57 -20.44
CA TRP A 95 3.39 -4.54 -21.52
C TRP A 95 2.69 -5.86 -21.14
N LEU A 96 2.93 -6.38 -19.93
CA LEU A 96 2.28 -7.60 -19.42
C LEU A 96 0.76 -7.46 -19.39
N ILE A 97 0.24 -6.33 -18.93
CA ILE A 97 -1.19 -6.03 -18.92
C ILE A 97 -1.76 -5.98 -20.35
N THR A 98 -1.08 -5.28 -21.25
CA THR A 98 -1.52 -5.10 -22.64
C THR A 98 -1.56 -6.44 -23.38
N ASN A 99 -0.65 -7.35 -23.06
CA ASN A 99 -0.55 -8.67 -23.68
C ASN A 99 -1.27 -9.78 -22.88
N GLN A 100 -2.10 -9.40 -21.90
CA GLN A 100 -2.94 -10.32 -21.11
C GLN A 100 -2.14 -11.46 -20.47
N GLN A 101 -0.94 -11.16 -19.96
CA GLN A 101 -0.13 -12.15 -19.25
C GLN A 101 -0.70 -12.40 -17.85
N ASP A 102 -0.36 -13.54 -17.27
CA ASP A 102 -0.78 -13.89 -15.89
C ASP A 102 -0.11 -12.96 -14.86
N LEU A 103 -0.83 -11.93 -14.45
CA LEU A 103 -0.34 -10.92 -13.51
C LEU A 103 -0.26 -11.46 -12.08
N GLU A 104 -1.10 -12.40 -11.70
CA GLU A 104 -1.08 -13.05 -10.41
C GLU A 104 0.22 -13.86 -10.25
N LEU A 105 0.55 -14.67 -11.24
CA LEU A 105 1.78 -15.45 -11.25
C LEU A 105 3.02 -14.57 -11.35
N PHE A 106 3.00 -13.55 -12.23
CA PHE A 106 4.09 -12.58 -12.34
C PHE A 106 4.38 -11.88 -11.02
N SER A 107 3.33 -11.34 -10.39
CA SER A 107 3.47 -10.58 -9.15
C SER A 107 3.95 -11.45 -7.99
N THR A 108 3.41 -12.67 -7.89
CA THR A 108 3.80 -13.64 -6.85
C THR A 108 5.25 -14.10 -7.03
N SER A 109 5.66 -14.40 -8.27
CA SER A 109 7.06 -14.74 -8.60
C SER A 109 8.01 -13.59 -8.25
N THR A 110 7.64 -12.37 -8.63
CA THR A 110 8.41 -11.14 -8.30
C THR A 110 8.58 -10.97 -6.79
N TRP A 111 7.52 -11.22 -6.02
CA TRP A 111 7.58 -11.13 -4.55
C TRP A 111 8.46 -12.21 -3.94
N LEU A 112 8.41 -13.43 -4.43
CA LEU A 112 9.28 -14.53 -3.97
C LEU A 112 10.76 -14.25 -4.29
N ILE A 113 11.07 -13.76 -5.50
CA ILE A 113 12.44 -13.37 -5.90
C ILE A 113 12.99 -12.28 -4.96
N TRP A 114 12.19 -11.25 -4.67
CA TRP A 114 12.58 -10.19 -3.76
C TRP A 114 12.78 -10.68 -2.33
N THR A 115 11.85 -11.52 -1.85
CA THR A 115 11.93 -12.11 -0.50
C THR A 115 13.17 -12.97 -0.35
N GLN A 116 13.48 -13.82 -1.33
CA GLN A 116 14.69 -14.63 -1.36
C GLN A 116 15.95 -13.76 -1.34
N SER A 117 15.99 -12.71 -2.17
CA SER A 117 17.13 -11.79 -2.21
C SER A 117 17.42 -11.18 -0.83
N ASN A 118 16.37 -10.70 -0.16
CA ASN A 118 16.50 -10.12 1.18
C ASN A 118 16.93 -11.16 2.22
N GLN A 119 16.42 -12.38 2.16
CA GLN A 119 16.82 -13.45 3.06
C GLN A 119 18.30 -13.78 2.89
N VAL A 120 18.79 -13.89 1.66
CA VAL A 120 20.21 -14.12 1.36
C VAL A 120 21.08 -12.97 1.88
N CYS A 121 20.71 -11.73 1.62
CA CYS A 121 21.44 -10.55 2.12
C CYS A 121 21.51 -10.49 3.65
N LEU A 122 20.49 -11.01 4.34
CA LEU A 122 20.42 -11.05 5.80
C LEU A 122 20.96 -12.34 6.41
N ASN A 123 21.61 -13.22 5.61
CA ASN A 123 22.07 -14.54 6.01
C ASN A 123 20.97 -15.41 6.67
N LYS A 124 19.73 -15.29 6.19
CA LYS A 124 18.59 -16.10 6.63
C LYS A 124 18.38 -17.30 5.71
N PRO A 125 17.76 -18.39 6.21
CA PRO A 125 17.34 -19.49 5.36
C PRO A 125 16.44 -18.97 4.22
N SER A 126 16.73 -19.40 2.99
CA SER A 126 16.00 -18.97 1.80
C SER A 126 15.65 -20.18 0.92
N ILE A 127 14.56 -20.05 0.17
CA ILE A 127 14.14 -21.05 -0.84
C ILE A 127 15.15 -21.02 -1.99
N SER A 128 15.49 -22.19 -2.54
CA SER A 128 16.32 -22.29 -3.74
C SER A 128 15.64 -21.64 -4.95
N SER A 129 16.42 -20.96 -5.81
CA SER A 129 15.88 -20.29 -7.01
C SER A 129 15.12 -21.25 -7.94
N HIS A 130 15.53 -22.54 -8.01
CA HIS A 130 14.85 -23.57 -8.79
C HIS A 130 13.43 -23.90 -8.29
N LEU A 131 13.11 -23.60 -7.03
CA LEU A 131 11.79 -23.88 -6.46
C LEU A 131 10.86 -22.68 -6.51
N LEU A 132 11.36 -21.47 -6.83
CA LEU A 132 10.57 -20.27 -6.78
C LEU A 132 9.38 -20.30 -7.75
N ALA A 133 9.59 -20.77 -8.98
CA ALA A 133 8.53 -20.87 -9.98
C ALA A 133 7.41 -21.82 -9.55
N ALA A 134 7.76 -23.00 -9.04
CA ALA A 134 6.79 -23.97 -8.53
C ALA A 134 6.05 -23.41 -7.32
N THR A 135 6.77 -22.83 -6.35
CA THR A 135 6.17 -22.20 -5.17
C THR A 135 5.23 -21.05 -5.55
N ALA A 136 5.56 -20.25 -6.58
CA ALA A 136 4.68 -19.18 -7.06
C ALA A 136 3.35 -19.74 -7.59
N LYS A 137 3.40 -20.81 -8.39
CA LYS A 137 2.20 -21.49 -8.94
C LYS A 137 1.32 -22.05 -7.82
N GLU A 138 1.93 -22.68 -6.83
CA GLU A 138 1.22 -23.21 -5.65
C GLU A 138 0.51 -22.09 -4.86
N LEU A 139 1.21 -20.99 -4.57
CA LEU A 139 0.64 -19.85 -3.85
C LEU A 139 -0.51 -19.20 -4.64
N VAL A 140 -0.37 -19.02 -5.95
CA VAL A 140 -1.45 -18.47 -6.78
C VAL A 140 -2.68 -19.39 -6.75
N ALA A 141 -2.47 -20.71 -6.83
CA ALA A 141 -3.56 -21.68 -6.74
C ALA A 141 -4.23 -21.64 -5.35
N GLU A 142 -3.47 -21.51 -4.27
CA GLU A 142 -3.99 -21.35 -2.91
C GLU A 142 -4.83 -20.06 -2.79
N PHE A 143 -4.33 -18.94 -3.30
CA PHE A 143 -5.06 -17.66 -3.27
C PHE A 143 -6.35 -17.72 -4.09
N ALA A 144 -6.35 -18.40 -5.25
CA ALA A 144 -7.54 -18.56 -6.08
C ALA A 144 -8.63 -19.40 -5.39
N GLN A 145 -8.26 -20.30 -4.51
CA GLN A 145 -9.19 -21.11 -3.71
C GLN A 145 -9.74 -20.37 -2.49
N THR A 146 -9.12 -19.24 -2.12
CA THR A 146 -9.63 -18.40 -1.05
C THR A 146 -10.90 -17.73 -1.55
N ILE A 147 -12.05 -18.26 -1.13
CA ILE A 147 -13.39 -17.79 -1.53
C ILE A 147 -13.48 -16.29 -1.33
N PRO A 148 -14.03 -15.52 -2.29
CA PRO A 148 -14.39 -14.13 -2.04
C PRO A 148 -15.22 -14.08 -0.78
N LEU A 149 -14.76 -13.33 0.23
CA LEU A 149 -15.48 -13.19 1.48
C LEU A 149 -16.93 -12.80 1.19
N PRO A 150 -17.91 -13.47 1.78
CA PRO A 150 -19.30 -13.11 1.61
C PRO A 150 -19.47 -11.62 1.96
N PRO A 151 -20.43 -10.92 1.31
CA PRO A 151 -20.69 -9.52 1.64
C PRO A 151 -20.88 -9.44 3.16
N TYR A 152 -20.05 -8.63 3.80
CA TYR A 152 -20.01 -8.48 5.23
C TYR A 152 -21.39 -8.34 5.81
N PRO A 153 -21.74 -9.06 6.90
CA PRO A 153 -22.84 -8.66 7.73
C PRO A 153 -22.56 -7.21 8.12
N HIS A 154 -23.51 -6.33 7.84
CA HIS A 154 -23.46 -4.93 8.22
C HIS A 154 -22.93 -4.88 9.64
N LEU A 155 -21.73 -4.28 9.86
CA LEU A 155 -21.22 -4.07 11.20
C LEU A 155 -22.33 -3.34 11.94
N ALA A 156 -22.98 -4.04 12.85
CA ALA A 156 -24.09 -3.50 13.61
C ALA A 156 -23.65 -2.16 14.19
N ALA A 157 -24.48 -1.14 13.98
CA ALA A 157 -24.18 0.27 14.26
C ALA A 157 -23.84 0.59 15.74
N ASN A 158 -23.76 -0.42 16.60
CA ASN A 158 -23.69 -0.29 18.06
C ASN A 158 -22.47 -0.95 18.71
N SER A 159 -21.37 -1.22 18.00
CA SER A 159 -20.20 -1.69 18.73
C SER A 159 -19.46 -0.50 19.36
N THR A 160 -19.58 -0.36 20.67
CA THR A 160 -18.72 0.47 21.52
C THR A 160 -17.30 -0.13 21.54
N GLN A 161 -16.65 -0.17 20.39
CA GLN A 161 -15.34 -0.81 20.24
C GLN A 161 -14.29 0.03 20.98
N THR A 162 -13.82 -0.48 22.11
CA THR A 162 -12.83 0.18 22.97
C THR A 162 -11.39 -0.20 22.58
N ARG A 163 -11.21 -1.28 21.81
CA ARG A 163 -9.89 -1.75 21.36
C ARG A 163 -9.86 -1.87 19.85
N TRP A 164 -8.74 -1.52 19.26
CA TRP A 164 -8.52 -1.76 17.85
C TRP A 164 -8.57 -3.27 17.53
N ARG A 165 -9.20 -3.60 16.42
CA ARG A 165 -9.24 -4.97 15.88
C ARG A 165 -8.74 -4.93 14.43
N PRO A 166 -7.97 -5.95 13.99
CA PRO A 166 -7.54 -6.01 12.59
C PRO A 166 -8.75 -6.08 11.64
N PRO A 167 -8.59 -5.65 10.39
CA PRO A 167 -9.58 -5.89 9.35
C PRO A 167 -9.61 -7.38 9.01
N THR A 168 -10.56 -7.77 8.19
CA THR A 168 -10.58 -9.11 7.62
C THR A 168 -9.52 -9.26 6.54
N GLN A 169 -9.16 -10.50 6.27
CA GLN A 169 -8.16 -10.86 5.28
C GLN A 169 -8.44 -10.18 3.92
N GLY A 170 -7.40 -9.64 3.30
CA GLY A 170 -7.47 -8.95 2.02
C GLY A 170 -7.90 -7.48 2.09
N MET A 171 -8.31 -6.97 3.27
CA MET A 171 -8.59 -5.55 3.48
C MET A 171 -7.48 -4.88 4.29
N VAL A 172 -7.36 -3.57 4.14
CA VAL A 172 -6.55 -2.75 5.03
C VAL A 172 -7.45 -1.90 5.94
N LYS A 173 -6.97 -1.61 7.14
CA LYS A 173 -7.61 -0.64 8.02
C LYS A 173 -6.80 0.65 8.04
N ILE A 174 -7.47 1.72 7.69
CA ILE A 174 -6.92 3.08 7.62
C ILE A 174 -7.41 3.81 8.87
N ASN A 175 -6.55 4.02 9.84
CA ASN A 175 -6.83 4.85 10.99
C ASN A 175 -6.36 6.28 10.71
N CYS A 176 -7.24 7.25 10.88
CA CYS A 176 -6.89 8.66 10.79
C CYS A 176 -7.23 9.38 12.10
N ASP A 177 -6.49 10.43 12.38
CA ASP A 177 -6.69 11.31 13.52
C ASP A 177 -6.30 12.75 13.13
N GLY A 178 -7.07 13.71 13.60
CA GLY A 178 -6.80 15.13 13.44
C GLY A 178 -6.55 15.78 14.81
N ALA A 179 -5.38 16.37 15.02
CA ALA A 179 -5.05 17.02 16.28
C ALA A 179 -4.97 18.53 16.16
N THR A 180 -5.50 19.21 17.17
CA THR A 180 -5.41 20.66 17.32
C THR A 180 -4.56 20.98 18.54
N PHE A 181 -3.47 21.71 18.33
CA PHE A 181 -2.55 22.16 19.38
C PHE A 181 -2.73 23.68 19.56
N ARG A 182 -3.77 24.07 20.29
CA ARG A 182 -4.23 25.44 20.41
C ARG A 182 -3.14 26.40 20.94
N ASP A 183 -2.37 25.96 21.92
CA ASP A 183 -1.30 26.73 22.53
C ASP A 183 -0.18 27.08 21.55
N GLN A 184 0.06 26.21 20.58
CA GLN A 184 1.10 26.39 19.56
C GLN A 184 0.55 26.87 18.21
N LYS A 185 -0.77 27.08 18.09
CA LYS A 185 -1.49 27.39 16.83
C LYS A 185 -1.10 26.43 15.69
N LYS A 186 -0.89 25.17 16.03
CA LYS A 186 -0.51 24.10 15.09
C LYS A 186 -1.61 23.05 15.00
N TYR A 187 -1.72 22.45 13.82
CA TYR A 187 -2.69 21.42 13.49
C TYR A 187 -1.97 20.28 12.79
N GLY A 188 -2.34 19.06 13.08
CA GLY A 188 -1.72 17.90 12.49
C GLY A 188 -2.73 16.88 12.01
N ILE A 189 -2.36 16.15 10.99
CA ILE A 189 -3.08 14.98 10.48
C ILE A 189 -2.14 13.79 10.56
N ASP A 190 -2.65 12.67 11.06
CA ASP A 190 -1.94 11.41 11.07
C ASP A 190 -2.78 10.28 10.51
N VAL A 191 -2.11 9.42 9.76
CA VAL A 191 -2.70 8.26 9.11
C VAL A 191 -1.83 7.04 9.37
N VAL A 192 -2.47 5.93 9.73
CA VAL A 192 -1.83 4.63 9.86
C VAL A 192 -2.62 3.60 9.07
N ILE A 193 -1.97 2.91 8.16
CA ILE A 193 -2.55 1.83 7.37
C ILE A 193 -1.99 0.50 7.86
N ARG A 194 -2.88 -0.42 8.24
CA ARG A 194 -2.52 -1.75 8.78
C ARG A 194 -3.26 -2.85 8.05
N GLU A 195 -2.61 -3.98 7.89
CA GLU A 195 -3.20 -5.17 7.30
C GLU A 195 -3.91 -6.06 8.35
N ASP A 196 -4.45 -7.18 7.90
CA ASP A 196 -5.27 -8.12 8.67
C ASP A 196 -4.52 -8.81 9.82
N ASN A 197 -3.21 -8.92 9.77
CA ASN A 197 -2.38 -9.40 10.89
C ASN A 197 -1.93 -8.26 11.84
N GLY A 198 -2.36 -7.01 11.58
CA GLY A 198 -2.06 -5.84 12.39
C GLY A 198 -0.73 -5.15 12.08
N MET A 199 0.03 -5.65 11.12
CA MET A 199 1.28 -5.01 10.68
C MET A 199 1.00 -3.66 10.04
N VAL A 200 1.82 -2.66 10.34
CA VAL A 200 1.77 -1.35 9.71
C VAL A 200 2.36 -1.44 8.30
N LEU A 201 1.57 -1.12 7.30
CA LEU A 201 2.02 -1.07 5.90
C LEU A 201 2.56 0.32 5.55
N ALA A 202 1.91 1.35 6.05
CA ALA A 202 2.32 2.73 5.85
C ALA A 202 1.78 3.63 6.96
N SER A 203 2.47 4.73 7.21
CA SER A 203 1.95 5.82 8.03
C SER A 203 2.39 7.17 7.46
N MET A 204 1.60 8.20 7.75
CA MET A 204 1.88 9.56 7.33
C MET A 204 1.52 10.52 8.46
N SER A 205 2.38 11.50 8.68
CA SER A 205 2.12 12.66 9.53
C SER A 205 2.27 13.94 8.70
N LYS A 206 1.31 14.85 8.81
CA LYS A 206 1.30 16.12 8.07
C LYS A 206 0.91 17.27 8.98
N GLN A 207 1.67 18.35 8.96
CA GLN A 207 1.33 19.61 9.64
C GLN A 207 0.43 20.45 8.73
N LEU A 208 -0.60 21.07 9.31
CA LEU A 208 -1.48 22.01 8.62
C LEU A 208 -1.12 23.45 8.95
N PRO A 209 -1.12 24.37 7.96
CA PRO A 209 -0.60 25.73 8.13
C PRO A 209 -1.61 26.75 8.69
N GLN A 210 -2.90 26.39 8.80
CA GLN A 210 -3.99 27.34 9.13
C GLN A 210 -4.84 26.89 10.30
N LEU A 211 -5.62 27.82 10.86
CA LEU A 211 -6.59 27.58 11.92
C LEU A 211 -7.85 26.92 11.36
N TYR A 212 -8.18 25.73 11.87
CA TYR A 212 -9.37 24.97 11.51
C TYR A 212 -10.16 24.56 12.75
N SER A 213 -11.45 24.33 12.61
CA SER A 213 -12.24 23.69 13.66
C SER A 213 -11.85 22.22 13.82
N ALA A 214 -12.16 21.63 14.98
CA ALA A 214 -11.84 20.22 15.22
C ALA A 214 -12.48 19.29 14.17
N LEU A 215 -13.73 19.56 13.75
CA LEU A 215 -14.42 18.76 12.74
C LEU A 215 -13.78 18.90 11.35
N GLU A 216 -13.29 20.09 11.00
CA GLU A 216 -12.57 20.31 9.74
C GLU A 216 -11.26 19.54 9.71
N VAL A 217 -10.50 19.53 10.80
CA VAL A 217 -9.24 18.78 10.89
C VAL A 217 -9.49 17.29 10.78
N GLU A 218 -10.55 16.76 11.40
CA GLU A 218 -10.96 15.36 11.26
C GLU A 218 -11.39 15.01 9.83
N ALA A 219 -12.17 15.87 9.17
CA ALA A 219 -12.58 15.68 7.79
C ALA A 219 -11.37 15.72 6.83
N MET A 220 -10.44 16.64 7.03
CA MET A 220 -9.18 16.72 6.28
C MET A 220 -8.31 15.50 6.53
N ALA A 221 -8.29 14.97 7.76
CA ALA A 221 -7.58 13.74 8.08
C ALA A 221 -8.15 12.55 7.29
N ALA A 222 -9.48 12.41 7.23
CA ALA A 222 -10.15 11.37 6.46
C ALA A 222 -9.88 11.50 4.95
N SER A 223 -10.03 12.70 4.37
CA SER A 223 -9.75 12.97 2.95
C SER A 223 -8.29 12.63 2.61
N THR A 224 -7.34 13.11 3.44
CA THR A 224 -5.92 12.83 3.27
C THR A 224 -5.60 11.35 3.40
N ALA A 225 -6.24 10.65 4.34
CA ALA A 225 -6.06 9.22 4.57
C ALA A 225 -6.51 8.37 3.36
N LEU A 226 -7.67 8.71 2.76
CA LEU A 226 -8.16 8.03 1.57
C LEU A 226 -7.28 8.34 0.35
N SER A 227 -6.87 9.59 0.16
CA SER A 227 -5.93 9.96 -0.90
C SER A 227 -4.60 9.21 -0.76
N PHE A 228 -4.04 9.15 0.44
CA PHE A 228 -2.80 8.44 0.72
C PHE A 228 -2.93 6.93 0.48
N ALA A 229 -4.00 6.32 0.95
CA ALA A 229 -4.25 4.88 0.76
C ALA A 229 -4.45 4.54 -0.72
N SER A 230 -5.20 5.34 -1.47
CA SER A 230 -5.41 5.12 -2.92
C SER A 230 -4.13 5.29 -3.72
N GLN A 231 -3.27 6.26 -3.37
CA GLN A 231 -1.94 6.43 -3.99
C GLN A 231 -0.99 5.25 -3.70
N LEU A 232 -1.20 4.56 -2.58
CA LEU A 232 -0.49 3.32 -2.24
C LEU A 232 -1.14 2.09 -2.86
N GLY A 233 -2.28 2.26 -3.54
CA GLY A 233 -2.99 1.22 -4.25
C GLY A 233 -3.86 0.33 -3.38
N PHE A 234 -4.23 0.78 -2.19
CA PHE A 234 -5.20 0.07 -1.37
C PHE A 234 -6.62 0.43 -1.81
N HIS A 235 -7.32 -0.51 -2.42
CA HIS A 235 -8.69 -0.31 -2.91
C HIS A 235 -9.75 -1.06 -2.12
N TRP A 236 -9.35 -1.87 -1.13
CA TRP A 236 -10.20 -2.61 -0.20
C TRP A 236 -9.87 -2.17 1.21
N ALA A 237 -10.69 -1.30 1.78
CA ALA A 237 -10.32 -0.61 3.01
C ALA A 237 -11.47 -0.39 3.97
N ILE A 238 -11.13 -0.25 5.25
CA ILE A 238 -12.00 0.27 6.31
C ILE A 238 -11.37 1.58 6.80
N LEU A 239 -12.02 2.70 6.56
CA LEU A 239 -11.64 3.97 7.18
C LEU A 239 -12.20 4.03 8.59
N GLU A 240 -11.33 4.17 9.58
CA GLU A 240 -11.67 4.20 11.00
C GLU A 240 -11.21 5.50 11.64
N SER A 241 -12.14 6.24 12.25
CA SER A 241 -11.89 7.49 12.97
C SER A 241 -12.56 7.45 14.36
N ASP A 242 -12.05 8.23 15.31
CA ASP A 242 -12.69 8.42 16.63
C ASP A 242 -13.71 9.59 16.64
N SER A 243 -13.89 10.27 15.51
CA SER A 243 -14.97 11.24 15.31
C SER A 243 -16.28 10.53 14.95
N LEU A 244 -17.17 10.37 15.95
CA LEU A 244 -18.48 9.78 15.74
C LEU A 244 -19.33 10.56 14.73
N THR A 245 -19.25 11.89 14.79
CA THR A 245 -19.96 12.78 13.84
C THR A 245 -19.54 12.52 12.42
N LEU A 246 -18.22 12.46 12.15
CA LEU A 246 -17.68 12.18 10.82
C LEU A 246 -18.05 10.78 10.35
N ALA A 247 -17.84 9.76 11.18
CA ALA A 247 -18.15 8.38 10.82
C ALA A 247 -19.64 8.17 10.52
N THR A 248 -20.53 8.83 11.27
CA THR A 248 -21.98 8.77 11.04
C THR A 248 -22.36 9.47 9.75
N ALA A 249 -21.79 10.64 9.48
CA ALA A 249 -22.05 11.39 8.26
C ALA A 249 -21.62 10.62 7.00
N LEU A 250 -20.44 9.98 7.05
CA LEU A 250 -19.92 9.17 5.94
C LEU A 250 -20.78 7.93 5.68
N ARG A 251 -21.25 7.24 6.74
CA ARG A 251 -22.14 6.09 6.60
C ARG A 251 -23.49 6.45 6.00
N ASN A 252 -24.06 7.58 6.42
CA ASN A 252 -25.38 8.01 6.01
C ASN A 252 -25.37 8.78 4.69
N ASN A 253 -24.20 8.96 4.07
CA ASN A 253 -24.02 9.79 2.87
C ASN A 253 -24.63 11.19 3.01
N SER A 254 -24.57 11.75 4.24
CA SER A 254 -25.19 13.02 4.56
C SER A 254 -24.47 14.18 3.86
N THR A 255 -25.23 15.13 3.34
CA THR A 255 -24.70 16.39 2.83
C THR A 255 -24.70 17.43 3.96
N PHE A 256 -23.56 17.97 4.31
CA PHE A 256 -23.52 19.11 5.21
C PHE A 256 -23.81 20.40 4.42
N LEU A 257 -24.82 21.17 4.86
CA LEU A 257 -25.15 22.51 4.33
C LEU A 257 -24.24 23.60 4.95
N SER A 258 -22.99 23.28 5.27
CA SER A 258 -22.05 24.18 5.96
C SER A 258 -20.70 24.24 5.21
N PRO A 259 -19.77 25.10 5.57
CA PRO A 259 -18.41 25.13 5.02
C PRO A 259 -17.71 23.76 4.96
N ASN A 260 -18.15 22.81 5.78
CA ASN A 260 -17.68 21.43 5.79
C ASN A 260 -18.19 20.60 4.59
N GLY A 261 -19.14 21.13 3.79
CA GLY A 261 -19.69 20.42 2.61
C GLY A 261 -18.61 20.11 1.57
N LEU A 262 -17.71 21.05 1.32
CA LEU A 262 -16.60 20.84 0.37
C LEU A 262 -15.65 19.74 0.84
N LEU A 263 -15.35 19.65 2.13
CA LEU A 263 -14.51 18.58 2.67
C LEU A 263 -15.16 17.21 2.56
N MET A 264 -16.50 17.15 2.68
CA MET A 264 -17.24 15.90 2.46
C MET A 264 -17.23 15.47 0.99
N GLU A 265 -17.29 16.41 0.05
CA GLU A 265 -17.15 16.13 -1.38
C GLU A 265 -15.73 15.62 -1.72
N ASP A 266 -14.69 16.21 -1.12
CA ASP A 266 -13.32 15.70 -1.25
C ASP A 266 -13.18 14.27 -0.73
N ILE A 267 -13.80 13.96 0.42
CA ILE A 267 -13.81 12.60 0.96
C ILE A 267 -14.53 11.66 -0.01
N LYS A 268 -15.70 12.03 -0.54
CA LYS A 268 -16.45 11.22 -1.51
C LYS A 268 -15.67 11.03 -2.81
N PHE A 269 -15.00 12.07 -3.28
CA PHE A 269 -14.12 11.97 -4.44
C PHE A 269 -13.01 10.95 -4.23
N HIS A 270 -12.30 11.01 -3.11
CA HIS A 270 -11.26 10.02 -2.80
C HIS A 270 -11.83 8.62 -2.53
N ALA A 271 -13.02 8.52 -1.94
CA ALA A 271 -13.72 7.26 -1.73
C ALA A 271 -14.07 6.54 -3.04
N SER A 272 -14.31 7.30 -4.12
CA SER A 272 -14.62 6.71 -5.44
C SER A 272 -13.48 5.91 -6.07
N PHE A 273 -12.26 6.04 -5.57
CA PHE A 273 -11.11 5.24 -6.01
C PHE A 273 -11.04 3.85 -5.35
N PHE A 274 -11.90 3.56 -4.38
CA PHE A 274 -11.94 2.27 -3.71
C PHE A 274 -12.97 1.35 -4.36
N ILE A 275 -12.60 0.08 -4.48
CA ILE A 275 -13.52 -0.97 -4.93
C ILE A 275 -14.52 -1.28 -3.81
N GLN A 276 -14.00 -1.32 -2.56
CA GLN A 276 -14.80 -1.45 -1.36
C GLN A 276 -14.22 -0.56 -0.26
N LEU A 277 -15.04 0.34 0.25
CA LEU A 277 -14.70 1.20 1.38
C LEU A 277 -15.80 1.12 2.43
N LEU A 278 -15.42 0.76 3.64
CA LEU A 278 -16.29 0.75 4.81
C LEU A 278 -15.88 1.86 5.77
N TYR A 279 -16.85 2.40 6.51
CA TYR A 279 -16.59 3.42 7.51
C TYR A 279 -16.83 2.87 8.90
N SER A 280 -15.88 3.02 9.81
CA SER A 280 -15.95 2.56 11.18
C SER A 280 -15.68 3.70 12.17
N HIS A 281 -16.38 3.66 13.30
CA HIS A 281 -16.06 4.49 14.44
C HIS A 281 -15.38 3.62 15.50
N VAL A 282 -14.31 4.13 16.09
CA VAL A 282 -13.62 3.51 17.21
C VAL A 282 -13.47 4.55 18.34
N LYS A 283 -13.58 4.14 19.58
CA LYS A 283 -13.27 5.05 20.69
C LYS A 283 -11.78 5.42 20.67
N ARG A 284 -11.46 6.58 21.24
CA ARG A 284 -10.09 7.13 21.28
C ARG A 284 -9.04 6.14 21.78
N GLU A 285 -9.43 5.24 22.72
CA GLU A 285 -8.58 4.18 23.23
C GLU A 285 -8.18 3.15 22.14
N GLY A 286 -9.02 2.96 21.13
CA GLY A 286 -8.74 2.10 19.97
C GLY A 286 -7.94 2.81 18.88
N ASN A 287 -7.94 4.17 18.84
CA ASN A 287 -7.21 4.98 17.86
C ASN A 287 -5.84 5.48 18.39
N LYS A 288 -5.33 4.88 19.47
CA LYS A 288 -4.10 5.35 20.16
C LYS A 288 -2.87 5.50 19.29
N VAL A 289 -2.72 4.68 18.24
CA VAL A 289 -1.53 4.71 17.38
C VAL A 289 -1.58 5.98 16.52
N ALA A 290 -2.70 6.24 15.84
CA ALA A 290 -2.87 7.48 15.09
C ALA A 290 -2.73 8.68 16.03
N HIS A 291 -3.42 8.67 17.18
CA HIS A 291 -3.37 9.73 18.16
C HIS A 291 -1.97 10.01 18.78
N LYS A 292 -1.10 8.98 18.92
CA LYS A 292 0.28 9.21 19.38
C LYS A 292 1.17 9.79 18.30
N LEU A 293 0.93 9.43 17.04
CA LEU A 293 1.66 9.98 15.91
C LEU A 293 1.34 11.47 15.71
N THR A 294 0.11 11.95 16.01
CA THR A 294 -0.24 13.38 15.88
C THR A 294 0.67 14.30 16.69
N ARG A 295 1.20 13.82 17.81
CA ARG A 295 2.22 14.56 18.55
C ARG A 295 3.55 14.66 17.81
N HIS A 296 3.86 13.67 16.97
CA HIS A 296 5.05 13.69 16.13
C HIS A 296 4.94 14.71 14.98
N ALA A 297 3.71 14.98 14.50
CA ALA A 297 3.46 16.01 13.50
C ALA A 297 3.92 17.42 13.93
N LEU A 298 3.98 17.70 15.24
CA LEU A 298 4.53 18.94 15.78
C LEU A 298 6.04 19.10 15.54
N CYS A 299 6.76 17.98 15.40
CA CYS A 299 8.22 17.96 15.29
C CYS A 299 8.70 17.99 13.84
N ILE A 300 7.78 17.89 12.87
CA ILE A 300 8.11 17.90 11.44
C ILE A 300 7.74 19.22 10.77
N SER A 301 8.58 19.67 9.84
CA SER A 301 8.39 20.98 9.20
C SER A 301 7.36 20.97 8.05
N ASN A 302 6.95 19.82 7.51
CA ASN A 302 5.95 19.72 6.45
C ASN A 302 5.15 18.41 6.53
N PHE A 303 5.72 17.30 6.04
CA PHE A 303 5.11 15.98 6.15
C PHE A 303 6.19 14.91 6.27
N SER A 304 5.85 13.80 6.90
CA SER A 304 6.70 12.63 7.04
C SER A 304 5.89 11.40 6.66
N ILE A 305 6.46 10.54 5.82
CA ILE A 305 5.86 9.29 5.39
C ILE A 305 6.81 8.17 5.82
N PHE A 306 6.28 7.21 6.58
CA PHE A 306 6.95 5.97 6.92
C PHE A 306 6.25 4.84 6.17
N ARG A 307 7.01 4.01 5.51
CA ARG A 307 6.55 2.78 4.88
C ARG A 307 7.33 1.63 5.47
N CYS A 308 6.63 0.66 6.02
CA CYS A 308 7.28 -0.59 6.41
C CYS A 308 7.60 -1.36 5.14
N GLY A 309 8.89 -1.74 5.01
CA GLY A 309 9.42 -2.47 3.86
C GLY A 309 9.02 -3.93 3.87
#